data_98aaa92dcde026f07b0d1501b14babc9
#
_entry.id   98aaa92dcde026f07b0d1501b14babc9
#
_cell.length_a   1.000
_cell.length_b   1.000
_cell.length_c   1.000
_cell.angle_alpha   90.00
_cell.angle_beta   90.00
_cell.angle_gamma   90.00
#
_symmetry.space_group_name_H-M   'P 1'
#
loop_
_entity.id
_entity.type
_entity.pdbx_description
1 polymer ?
#
loop_
_entity_poly.entity_id
_entity_poly.type
_entity_poly.pdbx_seq_one_letter_code
_entity_poly.pdbx_strand_id
1 'polypeptide(L)'
;MISRQKLEVCLLAGVVAVSRLAFRSHDLYDLDSVNFALAIGRFDPRVHQPHPPGYFLYICLGRLLNYLVHDANLSLVILSILASIASVILIYKLALDWFGPRAATFAGLLFLFSPLAWFHGTVALTYSVEGAASALLGFMCWRIDRGNTNFVLPTAIALGIVAGVRPSSILFLGPLFFYSLRHVPLKRILLGIAALAVTATAWFLPMIRASGGFAAYFGALASLWRMVPSKDTVFNSSPVTSVARAIVIVFIYFLCFGAASLAPLGAQYGTARADRSKKLFTAVWIVPALCFFTFIFLKLVNSGYLLLVAAPACIWLGAWVSDWYEHPAWPRPLKHALIAVCAVVNVIIFLVFPAYCSYRSVRHFETELKETQTALPQLGAPDGLLIVAFDNHFLGYRHAGFYLPGYLTLEYPEASLVQGKRIFAMQGRDSFLLSQLPGAPYSRFVLFPLPAGEAEYTQYLEKITKLLPTKDLTSAVLEGHKFVTAPIADLPLLFPDAVTAPPLDLAPKVYTPRATPSTNP
;
A
#
# COMPACT_ATOMS: atom_id res chain seq x y z
N MET A 1 -29.03 1.16 -29.43
CA MET A 1 -27.61 0.99 -29.79
C MET A 1 -26.74 1.62 -28.71
N ILE A 2 -25.77 0.87 -28.14
CA ILE A 2 -24.77 1.42 -27.19
C ILE A 2 -23.85 2.37 -27.96
N SER A 3 -23.63 3.59 -27.44
CA SER A 3 -22.69 4.52 -28.10
C SER A 3 -21.28 3.93 -28.12
N ARG A 4 -20.49 4.21 -29.15
CA ARG A 4 -19.10 3.77 -29.28
C ARG A 4 -18.28 4.02 -28.01
N GLN A 5 -18.43 5.20 -27.41
CA GLN A 5 -17.75 5.59 -26.18
C GLN A 5 -18.14 4.72 -24.97
N LYS A 6 -19.42 4.35 -24.85
CA LYS A 6 -19.88 3.42 -23.81
C LYS A 6 -19.25 2.04 -23.99
N LEU A 7 -19.17 1.57 -25.23
CA LEU A 7 -18.53 0.28 -25.53
C LEU A 7 -17.04 0.32 -25.18
N GLU A 8 -16.32 1.37 -25.57
CA GLU A 8 -14.89 1.52 -25.30
C GLU A 8 -14.59 1.53 -23.78
N VAL A 9 -15.35 2.31 -23.00
CA VAL A 9 -15.12 2.34 -21.54
C VAL A 9 -15.49 1.03 -20.86
N CYS A 10 -16.54 0.32 -21.34
CA CYS A 10 -16.89 -1.00 -20.83
C CYS A 10 -15.80 -2.05 -21.15
N LEU A 11 -15.23 -1.99 -22.35
CA LEU A 11 -14.13 -2.88 -22.74
C LEU A 11 -12.89 -2.62 -21.89
N LEU A 12 -12.49 -1.35 -21.70
CA LEU A 12 -11.36 -0.99 -20.83
C LEU A 12 -11.59 -1.48 -19.39
N ALA A 13 -12.78 -1.24 -18.84
CA ALA A 13 -13.13 -1.70 -17.50
C ALA A 13 -13.11 -3.23 -17.39
N GLY A 14 -13.64 -3.95 -18.39
CA GLY A 14 -13.63 -5.40 -18.46
C GLY A 14 -12.20 -5.97 -18.52
N VAL A 15 -11.33 -5.40 -19.36
CA VAL A 15 -9.93 -5.84 -19.46
C VAL A 15 -9.17 -5.54 -18.16
N VAL A 16 -9.41 -4.39 -17.52
CA VAL A 16 -8.86 -4.09 -16.19
C VAL A 16 -9.31 -5.15 -15.18
N ALA A 17 -10.59 -5.46 -15.11
CA ALA A 17 -11.13 -6.46 -14.19
C ALA A 17 -10.47 -7.84 -14.39
N VAL A 18 -10.49 -8.34 -15.64
CA VAL A 18 -9.94 -9.66 -15.97
C VAL A 18 -8.43 -9.72 -15.71
N SER A 19 -7.67 -8.71 -16.14
CA SER A 19 -6.21 -8.70 -15.97
C SER A 19 -5.80 -8.62 -14.50
N ARG A 20 -6.48 -7.80 -13.67
CA ARG A 20 -6.15 -7.72 -12.24
C ARG A 20 -6.54 -9.01 -11.51
N LEU A 21 -7.68 -9.59 -11.84
CA LEU A 21 -8.13 -10.86 -11.26
C LEU A 21 -7.18 -12.02 -11.61
N ALA A 22 -6.74 -12.10 -12.88
CA ALA A 22 -5.86 -13.17 -13.35
C ALA A 22 -4.45 -13.12 -12.72
N PHE A 23 -3.96 -11.93 -12.40
CA PHE A 23 -2.62 -11.71 -11.84
C PHE A 23 -2.62 -11.36 -10.35
N ARG A 24 -3.75 -11.56 -9.65
CA ARG A 24 -3.86 -11.23 -8.23
C ARG A 24 -2.89 -12.02 -7.35
N SER A 25 -2.50 -11.42 -6.23
CA SER A 25 -1.84 -12.17 -5.15
C SER A 25 -2.80 -13.19 -4.53
N HIS A 26 -2.28 -14.35 -4.18
CA HIS A 26 -3.02 -15.38 -3.45
C HIS A 26 -2.80 -15.27 -1.95
N ASP A 27 -1.69 -14.64 -1.55
CA ASP A 27 -1.32 -14.40 -0.17
C ASP A 27 -1.09 -12.91 0.11
N LEU A 28 -1.07 -12.53 1.38
CA LEU A 28 -0.85 -11.16 1.86
C LEU A 28 0.62 -10.79 1.63
N TYR A 29 0.89 -10.17 0.50
CA TYR A 29 2.24 -9.93 -0.01
C TYR A 29 3.07 -8.98 0.86
N ASP A 30 2.47 -7.90 1.33
CA ASP A 30 3.15 -6.82 2.03
C ASP A 30 2.82 -6.82 3.53
N LEU A 31 3.71 -6.29 4.37
CA LEU A 31 3.49 -6.10 5.80
C LEU A 31 2.16 -5.40 6.09
N ASP A 32 1.85 -4.35 5.33
CA ASP A 32 0.60 -3.61 5.49
C ASP A 32 -0.62 -4.45 5.10
N SER A 33 -0.49 -5.33 4.11
CA SER A 33 -1.56 -6.28 3.76
C SER A 33 -1.91 -7.19 4.94
N VAL A 34 -0.89 -7.69 5.66
CA VAL A 34 -1.07 -8.48 6.88
C VAL A 34 -1.72 -7.63 7.98
N ASN A 35 -1.24 -6.40 8.18
CA ASN A 35 -1.81 -5.47 9.16
C ASN A 35 -3.30 -5.18 8.88
N PHE A 36 -3.69 -5.02 7.62
CA PHE A 36 -5.09 -4.84 7.22
C PHE A 36 -5.92 -6.11 7.43
N ALA A 37 -5.38 -7.28 7.09
CA ALA A 37 -6.05 -8.57 7.32
C ALA A 37 -6.29 -8.84 8.82
N LEU A 38 -5.30 -8.57 9.67
CA LEU A 38 -5.43 -8.65 11.13
C LEU A 38 -6.49 -7.67 11.65
N ALA A 39 -6.56 -6.45 11.07
CA ALA A 39 -7.55 -5.45 11.44
C ALA A 39 -8.99 -5.81 11.04
N ILE A 40 -9.18 -6.65 10.01
CA ILE A 40 -10.48 -7.24 9.69
C ILE A 40 -11.03 -8.01 10.90
N GLY A 41 -10.18 -8.81 11.56
CA GLY A 41 -10.55 -9.52 12.78
C GLY A 41 -10.66 -8.59 13.99
N ARG A 42 -9.61 -7.82 14.26
CA ARG A 42 -9.52 -6.89 15.38
C ARG A 42 -8.89 -5.57 14.98
N PHE A 43 -9.69 -4.51 15.03
CA PHE A 43 -9.19 -3.15 14.78
C PHE A 43 -8.52 -2.60 16.04
N ASP A 44 -7.20 -2.36 15.97
CA ASP A 44 -6.44 -1.75 17.07
C ASP A 44 -5.14 -1.07 16.55
N PRO A 45 -5.16 0.23 16.25
CA PRO A 45 -3.97 0.93 15.75
C PRO A 45 -2.78 0.97 16.71
N ARG A 46 -3.00 0.73 18.00
CA ARG A 46 -1.92 0.70 19.01
C ARG A 46 -0.95 -0.45 18.80
N VAL A 47 -1.45 -1.54 18.21
CA VAL A 47 -0.68 -2.75 17.89
C VAL A 47 -0.54 -2.95 16.38
N HIS A 48 -0.65 -1.86 15.61
CA HIS A 48 -0.56 -1.85 14.15
C HIS A 48 -1.56 -2.79 13.45
N GLN A 49 -2.79 -2.86 13.95
CA GLN A 49 -3.89 -3.61 13.35
C GLN A 49 -5.09 -2.69 13.01
N PRO A 50 -4.96 -1.86 11.97
CA PRO A 50 -3.80 -1.53 11.15
C PRO A 50 -2.90 -0.49 11.82
N HIS A 51 -1.73 -0.20 11.22
CA HIS A 51 -0.87 0.88 11.71
C HIS A 51 -1.57 2.25 11.66
N PRO A 52 -1.20 3.23 12.51
CA PRO A 52 -1.72 4.59 12.39
C PRO A 52 -1.49 5.16 10.98
N PRO A 53 -2.39 5.96 10.42
CA PRO A 53 -3.52 6.62 11.08
C PRO A 53 -4.84 5.81 11.12
N GLY A 54 -4.85 4.49 10.85
CA GLY A 54 -5.94 3.59 11.19
C GLY A 54 -6.81 3.09 10.02
N TYR A 55 -6.88 3.74 8.86
CA TYR A 55 -7.58 3.25 7.65
C TYR A 55 -9.00 2.72 7.90
N PHE A 56 -9.76 3.38 8.80
CA PHE A 56 -10.97 2.83 9.41
C PHE A 56 -12.02 2.37 8.39
N LEU A 57 -12.36 3.22 7.42
CA LEU A 57 -13.37 2.86 6.42
C LEU A 57 -12.86 1.80 5.43
N TYR A 58 -11.55 1.74 5.15
CA TYR A 58 -10.97 0.67 4.36
C TYR A 58 -11.15 -0.68 5.05
N ILE A 59 -10.90 -0.75 6.35
CA ILE A 59 -11.12 -1.97 7.15
C ILE A 59 -12.61 -2.33 7.24
N CYS A 60 -13.51 -1.33 7.36
CA CYS A 60 -14.95 -1.59 7.32
C CYS A 60 -15.39 -2.21 5.99
N LEU A 61 -14.88 -1.69 4.86
CA LEU A 61 -15.14 -2.27 3.52
C LEU A 61 -14.55 -3.68 3.41
N GLY A 62 -13.32 -3.87 3.90
CA GLY A 62 -12.68 -5.19 3.97
C GLY A 62 -13.50 -6.20 4.77
N ARG A 63 -14.04 -5.80 5.94
CA ARG A 63 -14.95 -6.63 6.75
C ARG A 63 -16.22 -7.02 6.02
N LEU A 64 -16.84 -6.05 5.34
CA LEU A 64 -18.06 -6.29 4.57
C LEU A 64 -17.81 -7.34 3.46
N LEU A 65 -16.73 -7.20 2.71
CA LEU A 65 -16.37 -8.18 1.68
C LEU A 65 -15.96 -9.52 2.30
N ASN A 66 -15.21 -9.51 3.39
CA ASN A 66 -14.78 -10.74 4.05
C ASN A 66 -15.94 -11.54 4.66
N TYR A 67 -17.03 -10.88 5.00
CA TYR A 67 -18.27 -11.55 5.40
C TYR A 67 -18.86 -12.42 4.28
N LEU A 68 -18.65 -12.04 3.02
CA LEU A 68 -19.13 -12.76 1.83
C LEU A 68 -18.09 -13.76 1.30
N VAL A 69 -16.81 -13.38 1.34
CA VAL A 69 -15.72 -14.11 0.66
C VAL A 69 -15.02 -15.09 1.59
N HIS A 70 -15.03 -14.82 2.92
CA HIS A 70 -14.35 -15.59 3.97
C HIS A 70 -12.81 -15.74 3.79
N ASP A 71 -12.21 -14.87 2.98
CA ASP A 71 -10.78 -14.78 2.74
C ASP A 71 -10.34 -13.31 2.81
N ALA A 72 -9.48 -12.98 3.78
CA ALA A 72 -9.07 -11.59 4.04
C ALA A 72 -8.24 -11.03 2.89
N ASN A 73 -7.32 -11.82 2.29
CA ASN A 73 -6.51 -11.37 1.17
C ASN A 73 -7.39 -11.09 -0.05
N LEU A 74 -8.23 -12.04 -0.44
CA LEU A 74 -9.12 -11.90 -1.59
C LEU A 74 -10.10 -10.73 -1.41
N SER A 75 -10.62 -10.52 -0.20
CA SER A 75 -11.51 -9.39 0.11
C SER A 75 -10.85 -8.04 -0.13
N LEU A 76 -9.60 -7.88 0.31
CA LEU A 76 -8.85 -6.63 0.14
C LEU A 76 -8.37 -6.46 -1.32
N VAL A 77 -8.02 -7.55 -2.00
CA VAL A 77 -7.68 -7.55 -3.44
C VAL A 77 -8.89 -7.15 -4.28
N ILE A 78 -10.10 -7.63 -3.95
CA ILE A 78 -11.33 -7.21 -4.63
C ILE A 78 -11.52 -5.69 -4.53
N LEU A 79 -11.24 -5.06 -3.38
CA LEU A 79 -11.27 -3.59 -3.25
C LEU A 79 -10.29 -2.93 -4.21
N SER A 80 -9.08 -3.46 -4.35
CA SER A 80 -8.07 -2.95 -5.29
C SER A 80 -8.50 -3.09 -6.75
N ILE A 81 -9.15 -4.20 -7.12
CA ILE A 81 -9.69 -4.43 -8.47
C ILE A 81 -10.84 -3.46 -8.76
N LEU A 82 -11.82 -3.34 -7.86
CA LEU A 82 -12.96 -2.42 -8.02
C LEU A 82 -12.49 -0.97 -8.13
N ALA A 83 -11.50 -0.58 -7.34
CA ALA A 83 -10.86 0.73 -7.41
C ALA A 83 -10.16 0.96 -8.74
N SER A 84 -9.46 -0.03 -9.28
CA SER A 84 -8.82 0.06 -10.61
C SER A 84 -9.85 0.23 -11.74
N ILE A 85 -10.98 -0.48 -11.64
CA ILE A 85 -12.11 -0.33 -12.59
C ILE A 85 -12.70 1.09 -12.50
N ALA A 86 -12.95 1.59 -11.28
CA ALA A 86 -13.45 2.94 -11.09
C ALA A 86 -12.48 3.99 -11.63
N SER A 87 -11.17 3.81 -11.40
CA SER A 87 -10.13 4.69 -11.90
C SER A 87 -10.14 4.82 -13.41
N VAL A 88 -10.12 3.70 -14.15
CA VAL A 88 -10.10 3.75 -15.61
C VAL A 88 -11.35 4.39 -16.21
N ILE A 89 -12.52 4.17 -15.60
CA ILE A 89 -13.78 4.80 -16.02
C ILE A 89 -13.74 6.32 -15.81
N LEU A 90 -13.25 6.78 -14.66
CA LEU A 90 -13.18 8.19 -14.31
C LEU A 90 -12.12 8.92 -15.14
N ILE A 91 -10.96 8.32 -15.34
CA ILE A 91 -9.89 8.83 -16.21
C ILE A 91 -10.42 9.00 -17.64
N TYR A 92 -11.08 7.97 -18.19
CA TYR A 92 -11.69 8.02 -19.52
C TYR A 92 -12.71 9.17 -19.63
N LYS A 93 -13.63 9.28 -18.66
CA LYS A 93 -14.67 10.32 -18.68
C LYS A 93 -14.09 11.72 -18.60
N LEU A 94 -13.09 11.94 -17.75
CA LEU A 94 -12.48 13.27 -17.59
C LEU A 94 -11.60 13.62 -18.80
N ALA A 95 -10.86 12.67 -19.35
CA ALA A 95 -10.11 12.86 -20.59
C ALA A 95 -11.01 13.15 -21.80
N LEU A 96 -12.18 12.49 -21.87
CA LEU A 96 -13.21 12.76 -22.89
C LEU A 96 -13.72 14.19 -22.81
N ASP A 97 -14.02 14.67 -21.60
CA ASP A 97 -14.49 16.04 -21.35
C ASP A 97 -13.42 17.09 -21.66
N TRP A 98 -12.14 16.79 -21.39
CA TRP A 98 -11.04 17.73 -21.56
C TRP A 98 -10.51 17.79 -23.00
N PHE A 99 -10.31 16.66 -23.63
CA PHE A 99 -9.50 16.52 -24.85
C PHE A 99 -10.16 15.69 -25.95
N GLY A 100 -11.35 15.13 -25.69
CA GLY A 100 -12.14 14.40 -26.66
C GLY A 100 -11.87 12.89 -26.72
N PRO A 101 -12.57 12.16 -27.64
CA PRO A 101 -12.67 10.70 -27.58
C PRO A 101 -11.33 9.97 -27.71
N ARG A 102 -10.47 10.41 -28.61
CA ARG A 102 -9.20 9.76 -28.86
C ARG A 102 -8.23 9.88 -27.67
N ALA A 103 -8.16 11.07 -27.06
CA ALA A 103 -7.39 11.27 -25.85
C ALA A 103 -7.92 10.42 -24.69
N ALA A 104 -9.25 10.25 -24.59
CA ALA A 104 -9.87 9.38 -23.59
C ALA A 104 -9.46 7.91 -23.76
N THR A 105 -9.47 7.41 -25.00
CA THR A 105 -9.02 6.05 -25.30
C THR A 105 -7.55 5.85 -24.91
N PHE A 106 -6.66 6.77 -25.28
CA PHE A 106 -5.24 6.67 -24.90
C PHE A 106 -5.05 6.81 -23.39
N ALA A 107 -5.74 7.71 -22.72
CA ALA A 107 -5.67 7.83 -21.26
C ALA A 107 -6.09 6.53 -20.54
N GLY A 108 -7.15 5.89 -21.01
CA GLY A 108 -7.59 4.60 -20.51
C GLY A 108 -6.59 3.48 -20.77
N LEU A 109 -6.00 3.42 -21.95
CA LEU A 109 -4.95 2.45 -22.29
C LEU A 109 -3.68 2.66 -21.46
N LEU A 110 -3.26 3.91 -21.25
CA LEU A 110 -2.12 4.24 -20.40
C LEU A 110 -2.31 3.77 -18.97
N PHE A 111 -3.51 3.95 -18.41
CA PHE A 111 -3.83 3.43 -17.08
C PHE A 111 -3.89 1.90 -17.07
N LEU A 112 -4.52 1.29 -18.07
CA LEU A 112 -4.63 -0.17 -18.20
C LEU A 112 -3.26 -0.84 -18.18
N PHE A 113 -2.30 -0.31 -18.97
CA PHE A 113 -0.94 -0.84 -19.11
C PHE A 113 0.08 -0.18 -18.18
N SER A 114 -0.31 0.73 -17.28
CA SER A 114 0.60 1.26 -16.27
C SER A 114 1.06 0.14 -15.35
N PRO A 115 2.39 -0.17 -15.28
CA PRO A 115 2.89 -1.27 -14.46
C PRO A 115 2.52 -1.11 -12.99
N LEU A 116 2.64 0.11 -12.46
CA LEU A 116 2.34 0.40 -11.07
C LEU A 116 0.84 0.30 -10.75
N ALA A 117 -0.03 0.84 -11.63
CA ALA A 117 -1.48 0.72 -11.47
C ALA A 117 -1.94 -0.75 -11.61
N TRP A 118 -1.23 -1.53 -12.44
CA TRP A 118 -1.50 -2.95 -12.56
C TRP A 118 -1.11 -3.69 -11.29
N PHE A 119 0.12 -3.52 -10.82
CA PHE A 119 0.62 -4.17 -9.60
C PHE A 119 -0.28 -3.87 -8.39
N HIS A 120 -0.53 -2.59 -8.08
CA HIS A 120 -1.35 -2.24 -6.92
C HIS A 120 -2.82 -2.62 -7.07
N GLY A 121 -3.29 -2.86 -8.29
CA GLY A 121 -4.61 -3.43 -8.56
C GLY A 121 -4.70 -4.93 -8.28
N THR A 122 -3.57 -5.62 -8.03
CA THR A 122 -3.50 -7.08 -7.83
C THR A 122 -3.13 -7.49 -6.40
N VAL A 123 -2.80 -6.55 -5.53
CA VAL A 123 -2.39 -6.80 -4.14
C VAL A 123 -3.32 -6.14 -3.13
N ALA A 124 -3.32 -6.64 -1.90
CA ALA A 124 -4.20 -6.22 -0.80
C ALA A 124 -3.69 -4.93 -0.12
N LEU A 125 -3.64 -3.80 -0.85
CA LEU A 125 -3.15 -2.51 -0.37
C LEU A 125 -4.15 -1.37 -0.66
N THR A 126 -4.04 -0.25 0.06
CA THR A 126 -4.94 0.91 -0.08
C THR A 126 -4.67 1.78 -1.31
N TYR A 127 -3.54 1.63 -1.98
CA TYR A 127 -3.07 2.57 -3.00
C TYR A 127 -3.99 2.68 -4.22
N SER A 128 -4.54 1.56 -4.71
CA SER A 128 -5.52 1.60 -5.81
C SER A 128 -6.80 2.33 -5.41
N VAL A 129 -7.25 2.15 -4.15
CA VAL A 129 -8.44 2.85 -3.63
C VAL A 129 -8.17 4.34 -3.53
N GLU A 130 -6.98 4.75 -3.11
CA GLU A 130 -6.56 6.15 -3.06
C GLU A 130 -6.43 6.77 -4.46
N GLY A 131 -5.91 6.01 -5.44
CA GLY A 131 -5.88 6.42 -6.84
C GLY A 131 -7.27 6.64 -7.44
N ALA A 132 -8.22 5.74 -7.14
CA ALA A 132 -9.62 5.88 -7.54
C ALA A 132 -10.29 7.08 -6.87
N ALA A 133 -10.01 7.32 -5.59
CA ALA A 133 -10.47 8.48 -4.85
C ALA A 133 -9.96 9.79 -5.46
N SER A 134 -8.68 9.83 -5.86
CA SER A 134 -8.09 10.96 -6.58
C SER A 134 -8.80 11.21 -7.92
N ALA A 135 -9.02 10.17 -8.71
CA ALA A 135 -9.76 10.28 -9.97
C ALA A 135 -11.21 10.76 -9.77
N LEU A 136 -11.90 10.25 -8.75
CA LEU A 136 -13.27 10.63 -8.39
C LEU A 136 -13.34 12.09 -7.98
N LEU A 137 -12.50 12.51 -7.04
CA LEU A 137 -12.48 13.89 -6.56
C LEU A 137 -12.03 14.85 -7.66
N GLY A 138 -11.06 14.47 -8.49
CA GLY A 138 -10.67 15.24 -9.68
C GLY A 138 -11.85 15.47 -10.63
N PHE A 139 -12.62 14.41 -10.93
CA PHE A 139 -13.82 14.51 -11.77
C PHE A 139 -14.89 15.42 -11.13
N MET A 140 -15.19 15.23 -9.86
CA MET A 140 -16.25 15.97 -9.17
C MET A 140 -15.86 17.45 -8.97
N CYS A 141 -14.62 17.72 -8.56
CA CYS A 141 -14.08 19.08 -8.42
C CYS A 141 -14.06 19.81 -9.76
N TRP A 142 -13.73 19.13 -10.86
CA TRP A 142 -13.83 19.72 -12.20
C TRP A 142 -15.26 20.14 -12.53
N ARG A 143 -16.28 19.32 -12.18
CA ARG A 143 -17.69 19.70 -12.38
C ARG A 143 -18.07 20.96 -11.60
N ILE A 144 -17.58 21.11 -10.37
CA ILE A 144 -17.78 22.33 -9.57
C ILE A 144 -17.10 23.52 -10.25
N ASP A 145 -15.85 23.36 -10.67
CA ASP A 145 -15.05 24.40 -11.33
C ASP A 145 -15.70 24.91 -12.62
N ARG A 146 -16.44 24.03 -13.32
CA ARG A 146 -17.23 24.37 -14.52
C ARG A 146 -18.63 24.91 -14.19
N GLY A 147 -18.88 25.30 -12.95
CA GLY A 147 -20.11 25.98 -12.52
C GLY A 147 -21.24 25.02 -12.04
N ASN A 148 -21.05 23.70 -12.06
CA ASN A 148 -22.08 22.79 -11.55
C ASN A 148 -21.98 22.66 -10.02
N THR A 149 -22.56 23.65 -9.35
CA THR A 149 -22.53 23.74 -7.87
C THR A 149 -23.33 22.64 -7.15
N ASN A 150 -24.10 21.81 -7.88
CA ASN A 150 -24.79 20.64 -7.30
C ASN A 150 -23.78 19.56 -6.87
N PHE A 151 -22.57 19.57 -7.43
CA PHE A 151 -21.50 18.65 -7.03
C PHE A 151 -20.82 19.03 -5.70
N VAL A 152 -21.05 20.22 -5.13
CA VAL A 152 -20.38 20.65 -3.87
C VAL A 152 -20.65 19.68 -2.73
N LEU A 153 -21.92 19.39 -2.46
CA LEU A 153 -22.31 18.52 -1.37
C LEU A 153 -21.78 17.07 -1.55
N PRO A 154 -22.00 16.41 -2.69
CA PRO A 154 -21.50 15.04 -2.88
C PRO A 154 -19.96 14.98 -2.89
N THR A 155 -19.25 16.03 -3.37
CA THR A 155 -17.78 16.08 -3.32
C THR A 155 -17.26 16.20 -1.89
N ALA A 156 -17.90 17.03 -1.07
CA ALA A 156 -17.57 17.18 0.35
C ALA A 156 -17.75 15.87 1.11
N ILE A 157 -18.86 15.16 0.88
CA ILE A 157 -19.12 13.82 1.44
C ILE A 157 -18.07 12.83 0.96
N ALA A 158 -17.78 12.80 -0.35
CA ALA A 158 -16.77 11.92 -0.92
C ALA A 158 -15.38 12.17 -0.31
N LEU A 159 -14.97 13.45 -0.14
CA LEU A 159 -13.70 13.80 0.51
C LEU A 159 -13.67 13.32 1.97
N GLY A 160 -14.77 13.45 2.71
CA GLY A 160 -14.90 12.94 4.08
C GLY A 160 -14.78 11.42 4.16
N ILE A 161 -15.38 10.68 3.21
CA ILE A 161 -15.26 9.21 3.10
C ILE A 161 -13.82 8.82 2.74
N VAL A 162 -13.21 9.47 1.76
CA VAL A 162 -11.82 9.24 1.33
C VAL A 162 -10.85 9.44 2.49
N ALA A 163 -11.05 10.46 3.32
CA ALA A 163 -10.28 10.68 4.55
C ALA A 163 -10.44 9.53 5.55
N GLY A 164 -11.58 8.86 5.60
CA GLY A 164 -11.78 7.66 6.43
C GLY A 164 -11.14 6.39 5.86
N VAL A 165 -10.97 6.32 4.55
CA VAL A 165 -10.19 5.26 3.89
C VAL A 165 -8.70 5.47 4.16
N ARG A 166 -8.21 6.69 3.97
CA ARG A 166 -6.83 7.06 4.22
C ARG A 166 -6.75 8.53 4.65
N PRO A 167 -6.52 8.82 5.94
CA PRO A 167 -6.57 10.18 6.47
C PRO A 167 -5.63 11.18 5.78
N SER A 168 -4.47 10.74 5.30
CA SER A 168 -3.52 11.60 4.56
C SER A 168 -4.10 12.14 3.24
N SER A 169 -5.08 11.49 2.64
CA SER A 169 -5.68 11.92 1.37
C SER A 169 -6.32 13.32 1.45
N ILE A 170 -6.75 13.76 2.65
CA ILE A 170 -7.29 15.12 2.82
C ILE A 170 -6.23 16.20 2.57
N LEU A 171 -4.96 15.91 2.91
CA LEU A 171 -3.86 16.83 2.69
C LEU A 171 -3.54 17.00 1.20
N PHE A 172 -3.72 15.92 0.43
CA PHE A 172 -3.40 15.91 -1.00
C PHE A 172 -4.56 16.40 -1.86
N LEU A 173 -5.79 16.03 -1.53
CA LEU A 173 -6.98 16.29 -2.35
C LEU A 173 -7.86 17.44 -1.81
N GLY A 174 -7.70 17.81 -0.54
CA GLY A 174 -8.36 18.97 0.05
C GLY A 174 -8.07 20.28 -0.68
N PRO A 175 -6.81 20.60 -1.03
CA PRO A 175 -6.50 21.80 -1.82
C PRO A 175 -7.28 21.87 -3.13
N LEU A 176 -7.45 20.76 -3.83
CA LEU A 176 -8.23 20.70 -5.07
C LEU A 176 -9.72 21.00 -4.82
N PHE A 177 -10.29 20.43 -3.75
CA PHE A 177 -11.69 20.72 -3.37
C PHE A 177 -11.86 22.20 -3.05
N PHE A 178 -11.04 22.78 -2.18
CA PHE A 178 -11.13 24.20 -1.83
C PHE A 178 -10.91 25.12 -3.03
N TYR A 179 -9.97 24.80 -3.92
CA TYR A 179 -9.78 25.53 -5.16
C TYR A 179 -11.03 25.51 -6.04
N SER A 180 -11.73 24.40 -6.13
CA SER A 180 -12.96 24.28 -6.93
C SER A 180 -14.12 25.13 -6.40
N LEU A 181 -14.07 25.53 -5.12
CA LEU A 181 -15.11 26.34 -4.48
C LEU A 181 -14.99 27.86 -4.76
N ARG A 182 -13.93 28.34 -5.43
CA ARG A 182 -13.63 29.80 -5.58
C ARG A 182 -14.73 30.64 -6.22
N HIS A 183 -15.62 30.01 -6.98
CA HIS A 183 -16.74 30.69 -7.66
C HIS A 183 -18.11 30.22 -7.15
N VAL A 184 -18.14 29.50 -6.03
CA VAL A 184 -19.35 28.89 -5.43
C VAL A 184 -19.96 29.89 -4.43
N PRO A 185 -21.30 30.06 -4.39
CA PRO A 185 -21.95 30.86 -3.36
C PRO A 185 -21.67 30.38 -1.93
N LEU A 186 -21.43 31.32 -1.01
CA LEU A 186 -21.03 31.04 0.38
C LEU A 186 -21.96 30.05 1.08
N LYS A 187 -23.28 30.17 0.88
CA LYS A 187 -24.26 29.21 1.46
C LYS A 187 -23.95 27.76 1.09
N ARG A 188 -23.59 27.50 -0.16
CA ARG A 188 -23.24 26.14 -0.62
C ARG A 188 -21.87 25.69 -0.11
N ILE A 189 -20.92 26.62 0.04
CA ILE A 189 -19.60 26.34 0.65
C ILE A 189 -19.81 25.91 2.10
N LEU A 190 -20.58 26.66 2.90
CA LEU A 190 -20.86 26.33 4.30
C LEU A 190 -21.56 24.98 4.43
N LEU A 191 -22.53 24.69 3.56
CA LEU A 191 -23.18 23.39 3.53
C LEU A 191 -22.20 22.26 3.20
N GLY A 192 -21.29 22.47 2.23
CA GLY A 192 -20.24 21.51 1.88
C GLY A 192 -19.28 21.25 3.05
N ILE A 193 -18.81 22.32 3.72
CA ILE A 193 -17.93 22.19 4.89
C ILE A 193 -18.64 21.46 6.03
N ALA A 194 -19.91 21.77 6.31
CA ALA A 194 -20.70 21.06 7.30
C ALA A 194 -20.85 19.56 6.95
N ALA A 195 -21.12 19.24 5.68
CA ALA A 195 -21.21 17.85 5.22
C ALA A 195 -19.87 17.10 5.36
N LEU A 196 -18.75 17.74 5.00
CA LEU A 196 -17.42 17.20 5.21
C LEU A 196 -17.15 16.90 6.69
N ALA A 197 -17.44 17.87 7.57
CA ALA A 197 -17.27 17.73 9.01
C ALA A 197 -18.13 16.60 9.59
N VAL A 198 -19.41 16.53 9.22
CA VAL A 198 -20.32 15.45 9.66
C VAL A 198 -19.82 14.09 9.18
N THR A 199 -19.44 13.99 7.91
CA THR A 199 -18.95 12.73 7.34
C THR A 199 -17.64 12.31 8.00
N ALA A 200 -16.70 13.23 8.23
CA ALA A 200 -15.45 12.95 8.92
C ALA A 200 -15.70 12.50 10.37
N THR A 201 -16.57 13.18 11.10
CA THR A 201 -16.93 12.84 12.49
C THR A 201 -17.57 11.46 12.58
N ALA A 202 -18.41 11.09 11.60
CA ALA A 202 -19.14 9.83 11.58
C ALA A 202 -18.24 8.58 11.58
N TRP A 203 -17.06 8.64 11.00
CA TRP A 203 -16.08 7.55 11.04
C TRP A 203 -14.96 7.78 12.07
N PHE A 204 -14.58 9.04 12.30
CA PHE A 204 -13.47 9.36 13.19
C PHE A 204 -13.78 9.02 14.66
N LEU A 205 -14.98 9.35 15.16
CA LEU A 205 -15.36 9.03 16.53
C LEU A 205 -15.41 7.51 16.81
N PRO A 206 -16.05 6.67 15.98
CA PRO A 206 -15.95 5.22 16.13
C PRO A 206 -14.53 4.69 16.08
N MET A 207 -13.69 5.23 15.19
CA MET A 207 -12.27 4.87 15.10
C MET A 207 -11.52 5.19 16.41
N ILE A 208 -11.66 6.39 16.94
CA ILE A 208 -11.07 6.79 18.22
C ILE A 208 -11.52 5.87 19.35
N ARG A 209 -12.83 5.57 19.43
CA ARG A 209 -13.36 4.65 20.44
C ARG A 209 -12.76 3.26 20.33
N ALA A 210 -12.66 2.72 19.11
CA ALA A 210 -12.05 1.42 18.84
C ALA A 210 -10.55 1.39 19.15
N SER A 211 -9.87 2.54 19.08
CA SER A 211 -8.45 2.69 19.40
C SER A 211 -8.16 2.86 20.90
N GLY A 212 -9.18 2.81 21.76
CA GLY A 212 -9.02 3.01 23.22
C GLY A 212 -9.08 4.47 23.69
N GLY A 213 -9.62 5.38 22.87
CA GLY A 213 -9.80 6.80 23.17
C GLY A 213 -8.74 7.72 22.56
N PHE A 214 -8.91 9.03 22.73
CA PHE A 214 -8.06 10.05 22.12
C PHE A 214 -6.58 9.91 22.53
N ALA A 215 -6.29 9.76 23.83
CA ALA A 215 -4.92 9.66 24.31
C ALA A 215 -4.19 8.43 23.72
N ALA A 216 -4.88 7.28 23.67
CA ALA A 216 -4.32 6.05 23.11
C ALA A 216 -4.05 6.15 21.60
N TYR A 217 -5.00 6.72 20.84
CA TYR A 217 -4.83 6.92 19.40
C TYR A 217 -3.71 7.89 19.05
N PHE A 218 -3.69 9.08 19.70
CA PHE A 218 -2.64 10.07 19.43
C PHE A 218 -1.28 9.62 19.95
N GLY A 219 -1.23 8.82 21.03
CA GLY A 219 -0.02 8.16 21.50
C GLY A 219 0.56 7.20 20.44
N ALA A 220 -0.28 6.35 19.85
CA ALA A 220 0.11 5.46 18.77
C ALA A 220 0.59 6.23 17.51
N LEU A 221 -0.11 7.30 17.15
CA LEU A 221 0.29 8.17 16.03
C LEU A 221 1.63 8.85 16.28
N ALA A 222 1.86 9.37 17.48
CA ALA A 222 3.12 9.99 17.86
C ALA A 222 4.28 8.97 17.89
N SER A 223 4.03 7.73 18.30
CA SER A 223 4.99 6.63 18.24
C SER A 223 5.42 6.37 16.79
N LEU A 224 4.46 6.23 15.88
CA LEU A 224 4.77 6.05 14.46
C LEU A 224 5.61 7.21 13.89
N TRP A 225 5.27 8.48 14.23
CA TRP A 225 6.04 9.65 13.79
C TRP A 225 7.50 9.64 14.28
N ARG A 226 7.77 9.06 15.44
CA ARG A 226 9.15 8.88 15.94
C ARG A 226 9.90 7.77 15.20
N MET A 227 9.19 6.76 14.73
CA MET A 227 9.75 5.65 13.94
C MET A 227 9.99 6.05 12.47
N VAL A 228 9.17 6.94 11.89
CA VAL A 228 9.45 7.50 10.56
C VAL A 228 10.76 8.26 10.66
N PRO A 229 11.85 7.74 10.10
CA PRO A 229 13.18 8.30 10.36
C PRO A 229 13.23 9.74 9.87
N SER A 230 13.50 10.66 10.77
CA SER A 230 13.85 12.04 10.46
C SER A 230 15.03 12.13 9.47
N LYS A 231 15.76 11.04 9.29
CA LYS A 231 16.88 10.88 8.35
C LYS A 231 16.49 10.83 6.88
N ASP A 232 15.23 10.49 6.57
CA ASP A 232 14.77 10.28 5.18
C ASP A 232 14.11 11.53 4.57
N THR A 233 14.05 12.65 5.27
CA THR A 233 13.53 13.91 4.74
C THR A 233 14.63 14.75 4.11
N VAL A 234 14.27 15.57 3.10
CA VAL A 234 15.24 16.51 2.46
C VAL A 234 15.88 17.47 3.48
N PHE A 235 15.16 17.80 4.56
CA PHE A 235 15.62 18.74 5.57
C PHE A 235 16.72 18.16 6.48
N ASN A 236 16.80 16.84 6.59
CA ASN A 236 17.73 16.15 7.48
C ASN A 236 18.70 15.22 6.72
N SER A 237 18.61 15.16 5.38
CA SER A 237 19.46 14.30 4.57
C SER A 237 20.65 15.05 3.98
N SER A 238 21.75 14.32 3.79
CA SER A 238 22.92 14.86 3.08
C SER A 238 22.56 15.16 1.61
N PRO A 239 23.35 16.02 0.90
CA PRO A 239 23.16 16.25 -0.54
C PRO A 239 23.15 14.95 -1.37
N VAL A 240 23.98 13.98 -1.00
CA VAL A 240 24.04 12.66 -1.68
C VAL A 240 22.71 11.91 -1.52
N THR A 241 22.15 11.90 -0.30
CA THR A 241 20.86 11.25 -0.02
C THR A 241 19.71 11.94 -0.76
N SER A 242 19.76 13.27 -0.89
CA SER A 242 18.77 14.05 -1.64
C SER A 242 18.81 13.74 -3.14
N VAL A 243 20.01 13.61 -3.72
CA VAL A 243 20.20 13.19 -5.14
C VAL A 243 19.73 11.76 -5.35
N ALA A 244 20.11 10.84 -4.46
CA ALA A 244 19.65 9.45 -4.53
C ALA A 244 18.12 9.37 -4.48
N ARG A 245 17.47 10.14 -3.61
CA ARG A 245 16.01 10.25 -3.55
C ARG A 245 15.42 10.78 -4.85
N ALA A 246 15.99 11.83 -5.45
CA ALA A 246 15.52 12.37 -6.73
C ALA A 246 15.60 11.31 -7.84
N ILE A 247 16.69 10.53 -7.90
CA ILE A 247 16.85 9.42 -8.84
C ILE A 247 15.75 8.36 -8.60
N VAL A 248 15.49 7.98 -7.35
CA VAL A 248 14.44 7.02 -7.00
C VAL A 248 13.07 7.54 -7.42
N ILE A 249 12.76 8.81 -7.22
CA ILE A 249 11.49 9.43 -7.64
C ILE A 249 11.34 9.36 -9.15
N VAL A 250 12.37 9.73 -9.91
CA VAL A 250 12.35 9.65 -11.39
C VAL A 250 12.15 8.20 -11.85
N PHE A 251 12.83 7.26 -11.21
CA PHE A 251 12.71 5.85 -11.50
C PHE A 251 11.29 5.33 -11.21
N ILE A 252 10.70 5.69 -10.07
CA ILE A 252 9.32 5.33 -9.73
C ILE A 252 8.33 5.99 -10.69
N TYR A 253 8.57 7.23 -11.11
CA TYR A 253 7.77 7.90 -12.14
C TYR A 253 7.80 7.10 -13.46
N PHE A 254 8.98 6.68 -13.91
CA PHE A 254 9.13 5.81 -15.07
C PHE A 254 8.34 4.50 -14.90
N LEU A 255 8.44 3.84 -13.75
CA LEU A 255 7.69 2.62 -13.44
C LEU A 255 6.18 2.84 -13.35
N CYS A 256 5.75 3.98 -12.81
CA CYS A 256 4.33 4.31 -12.68
C CYS A 256 3.64 4.35 -14.06
N PHE A 257 4.31 4.97 -15.04
CA PHE A 257 3.79 5.16 -16.39
C PHE A 257 4.45 4.24 -17.42
N GLY A 258 5.52 3.55 -17.05
CA GLY A 258 6.28 2.67 -17.91
C GLY A 258 6.80 3.38 -19.15
N ALA A 259 6.79 2.69 -20.30
CA ALA A 259 7.22 3.28 -21.56
C ALA A 259 6.40 4.50 -22.01
N ALA A 260 5.23 4.73 -21.41
CA ALA A 260 4.42 5.92 -21.64
C ALA A 260 5.09 7.21 -21.15
N SER A 261 6.09 7.14 -20.25
CA SER A 261 6.90 8.29 -19.86
C SER A 261 7.68 8.90 -21.03
N LEU A 262 7.82 8.17 -22.15
CA LEU A 262 8.37 8.67 -23.40
C LEU A 262 7.37 9.53 -24.19
N ALA A 263 6.09 9.52 -23.85
CA ALA A 263 5.05 10.32 -24.51
C ALA A 263 5.35 11.84 -24.53
N PRO A 264 6.02 12.45 -23.54
CA PRO A 264 6.46 13.85 -23.62
C PRO A 264 7.35 14.17 -24.80
N LEU A 265 8.08 13.20 -25.36
CA LEU A 265 8.83 13.39 -26.59
C LEU A 265 7.91 13.75 -27.77
N GLY A 266 6.66 13.30 -27.71
CA GLY A 266 5.61 13.70 -28.65
C GLY A 266 4.91 15.01 -28.30
N ALA A 267 5.10 15.54 -27.09
CA ALA A 267 4.42 16.77 -26.64
C ALA A 267 4.80 18.01 -27.47
N GLN A 268 5.98 18.00 -28.09
CA GLN A 268 6.41 19.04 -29.05
C GLN A 268 5.47 19.14 -30.28
N TYR A 269 4.71 18.11 -30.57
CA TYR A 269 3.73 18.07 -31.65
C TYR A 269 2.33 18.42 -31.16
N GLY A 270 2.13 18.46 -29.84
CA GLY A 270 0.88 18.82 -29.21
C GLY A 270 0.74 20.34 -29.19
N THR A 271 -0.20 20.86 -29.94
CA THR A 271 -0.64 22.23 -29.75
C THR A 271 -1.25 22.34 -28.35
N ALA A 272 -1.04 23.47 -27.68
CA ALA A 272 -1.57 23.71 -26.34
C ALA A 272 -3.12 23.77 -26.34
N ARG A 273 -3.81 22.66 -26.61
CA ARG A 273 -5.27 22.53 -26.51
C ARG A 273 -5.77 22.79 -25.08
N ALA A 274 -4.84 22.80 -24.13
CA ALA A 274 -5.16 23.07 -22.74
C ALA A 274 -5.17 24.58 -22.49
N ASP A 275 -6.34 25.08 -22.14
CA ASP A 275 -6.47 26.40 -21.58
C ASP A 275 -5.75 26.51 -20.21
N ARG A 276 -5.55 27.75 -19.78
CA ARG A 276 -4.92 28.08 -18.50
C ARG A 276 -5.65 27.43 -17.31
N SER A 277 -6.98 27.28 -17.42
CA SER A 277 -7.82 26.69 -16.37
C SER A 277 -7.48 25.23 -16.14
N LYS A 278 -7.37 24.40 -17.19
CA LYS A 278 -6.98 22.98 -17.06
C LYS A 278 -5.57 22.81 -16.48
N LYS A 279 -4.62 23.67 -16.93
CA LYS A 279 -3.24 23.65 -16.41
C LYS A 279 -3.20 23.97 -14.91
N LEU A 280 -3.90 25.04 -14.49
CA LEU A 280 -3.94 25.43 -13.08
C LEU A 280 -4.68 24.40 -12.22
N PHE A 281 -5.82 23.90 -12.69
CA PHE A 281 -6.55 22.83 -12.02
C PHE A 281 -5.67 21.60 -11.80
N THR A 282 -4.93 21.17 -12.82
CA THR A 282 -3.99 20.04 -12.74
C THR A 282 -2.86 20.34 -11.77
N ALA A 283 -2.30 21.53 -11.78
CA ALA A 283 -1.24 21.91 -10.84
C ALA A 283 -1.72 21.82 -9.39
N VAL A 284 -2.90 22.35 -9.07
CA VAL A 284 -3.48 22.24 -7.72
C VAL A 284 -3.76 20.78 -7.34
N TRP A 285 -4.10 19.94 -8.31
CA TRP A 285 -4.33 18.51 -8.07
C TRP A 285 -3.05 17.73 -7.77
N ILE A 286 -1.95 18.03 -8.49
CA ILE A 286 -0.71 17.22 -8.44
C ILE A 286 0.29 17.76 -7.40
N VAL A 287 0.46 19.08 -7.33
CA VAL A 287 1.56 19.71 -6.57
C VAL A 287 1.58 19.32 -5.08
N PRO A 288 0.45 19.29 -4.34
CA PRO A 288 0.49 18.90 -2.93
C PRO A 288 1.07 17.49 -2.70
N ALA A 289 0.68 16.53 -3.53
CA ALA A 289 1.18 15.16 -3.45
C ALA A 289 2.66 15.09 -3.87
N LEU A 290 3.05 15.73 -4.98
CA LEU A 290 4.44 15.76 -5.43
C LEU A 290 5.37 16.45 -4.44
N CYS A 291 4.96 17.57 -3.83
CA CYS A 291 5.74 18.21 -2.78
C CYS A 291 5.99 17.28 -1.59
N PHE A 292 4.95 16.59 -1.13
CA PHE A 292 5.10 15.63 -0.05
C PHE A 292 6.06 14.50 -0.42
N PHE A 293 5.89 13.89 -1.58
CA PHE A 293 6.73 12.76 -2.01
C PHE A 293 8.17 13.19 -2.26
N THR A 294 8.39 14.37 -2.81
CA THR A 294 9.74 14.87 -3.09
C THR A 294 10.47 15.27 -1.82
N PHE A 295 9.80 15.96 -0.89
CA PHE A 295 10.48 16.60 0.24
C PHE A 295 10.34 15.83 1.56
N ILE A 296 9.29 15.03 1.74
CA ILE A 296 8.98 14.39 3.03
C ILE A 296 9.21 12.89 2.97
N PHE A 297 8.52 12.18 2.08
CA PHE A 297 8.51 10.73 2.13
C PHE A 297 8.18 10.06 0.80
N LEU A 298 9.16 9.34 0.24
CA LEU A 298 8.89 8.34 -0.80
C LEU A 298 9.99 7.26 -0.76
N LYS A 299 9.58 6.01 -0.60
CA LYS A 299 10.45 4.83 -0.73
C LYS A 299 9.95 3.98 -1.90
N LEU A 300 10.82 3.16 -2.48
CA LEU A 300 10.46 2.28 -3.61
C LEU A 300 9.32 1.33 -3.24
N VAL A 301 9.36 0.75 -2.04
CA VAL A 301 8.30 -0.12 -1.50
C VAL A 301 6.95 0.59 -1.36
N ASN A 302 6.95 1.91 -1.17
CA ASN A 302 5.74 2.74 -1.06
C ASN A 302 5.38 3.45 -2.38
N SER A 303 5.84 2.96 -3.52
CA SER A 303 5.61 3.55 -4.84
C SER A 303 4.13 3.78 -5.17
N GLY A 304 3.24 3.01 -4.56
CA GLY A 304 1.79 3.14 -4.72
C GLY A 304 1.21 4.51 -4.38
N TYR A 305 1.90 5.34 -3.58
CA TYR A 305 1.52 6.74 -3.35
C TYR A 305 1.40 7.55 -4.65
N LEU A 306 2.18 7.22 -5.68
CA LEU A 306 2.10 7.90 -6.98
C LEU A 306 0.80 7.64 -7.74
N LEU A 307 -0.03 6.68 -7.31
CA LEU A 307 -1.37 6.50 -7.88
C LEU A 307 -2.29 7.70 -7.63
N LEU A 308 -2.00 8.53 -6.61
CA LEU A 308 -2.69 9.82 -6.41
C LEU A 308 -2.58 10.74 -7.63
N VAL A 309 -1.47 10.72 -8.35
CA VAL A 309 -1.22 11.57 -9.52
C VAL A 309 -1.41 10.81 -10.84
N ALA A 310 -1.74 9.51 -10.80
CA ALA A 310 -1.90 8.70 -12.00
C ALA A 310 -3.04 9.20 -12.90
N ALA A 311 -4.17 9.61 -12.32
CA ALA A 311 -5.31 10.08 -13.10
C ALA A 311 -4.97 11.33 -13.95
N PRO A 312 -4.53 12.46 -13.38
CA PRO A 312 -4.16 13.63 -14.17
C PRO A 312 -3.01 13.33 -15.13
N ALA A 313 -2.02 12.50 -14.75
CA ALA A 313 -0.94 12.15 -15.64
C ALA A 313 -1.41 11.34 -16.85
N CYS A 314 -2.24 10.30 -16.67
CA CYS A 314 -2.80 9.54 -17.79
C CYS A 314 -3.64 10.41 -18.72
N ILE A 315 -4.41 11.38 -18.18
CA ILE A 315 -5.23 12.31 -18.97
C ILE A 315 -4.35 13.18 -19.87
N TRP A 316 -3.29 13.77 -19.32
CA TRP A 316 -2.38 14.63 -20.09
C TRP A 316 -1.53 13.84 -21.08
N LEU A 317 -0.96 12.70 -20.65
CA LEU A 317 -0.22 11.81 -21.54
C LEU A 317 -1.10 11.29 -22.68
N GLY A 318 -2.36 10.95 -22.37
CA GLY A 318 -3.33 10.53 -23.37
C GLY A 318 -3.64 11.63 -24.41
N ALA A 319 -3.71 12.89 -23.97
CA ALA A 319 -3.86 14.02 -24.88
C ALA A 319 -2.63 14.19 -25.79
N TRP A 320 -1.42 14.13 -25.23
CA TRP A 320 -0.17 14.23 -26.00
C TRP A 320 -0.01 13.07 -27.00
N VAL A 321 -0.31 11.86 -26.59
CA VAL A 321 -0.30 10.70 -27.50
C VAL A 321 -1.34 10.86 -28.60
N SER A 322 -2.52 11.42 -28.30
CA SER A 322 -3.55 11.71 -29.30
C SER A 322 -3.08 12.74 -30.31
N ASP A 323 -2.46 13.85 -29.86
CA ASP A 323 -1.95 14.90 -30.74
C ASP A 323 -0.81 14.38 -31.62
N TRP A 324 0.14 13.62 -31.06
CA TRP A 324 1.19 12.95 -31.82
C TRP A 324 0.61 11.95 -32.85
N TYR A 325 -0.39 11.18 -32.47
CA TYR A 325 -1.03 10.21 -33.36
C TYR A 325 -1.73 10.89 -34.56
N GLU A 326 -2.26 12.08 -34.40
CA GLU A 326 -2.86 12.86 -35.48
C GLU A 326 -1.82 13.55 -36.38
N HIS A 327 -0.62 13.77 -35.88
CA HIS A 327 0.40 14.52 -36.61
C HIS A 327 0.84 13.79 -37.89
N PRO A 328 0.86 14.45 -39.07
CA PRO A 328 1.11 13.79 -40.36
C PRO A 328 2.53 13.31 -40.58
N ALA A 329 3.52 13.81 -39.84
CA ALA A 329 4.95 13.49 -40.04
C ALA A 329 5.31 12.01 -39.88
N TRP A 330 4.45 11.23 -39.24
CA TRP A 330 4.72 9.83 -38.96
C TRP A 330 3.70 8.92 -39.64
N PRO A 331 4.14 7.86 -40.36
CA PRO A 331 3.22 6.91 -40.99
C PRO A 331 2.42 6.13 -39.95
N ARG A 332 1.14 5.88 -40.21
CA ARG A 332 0.23 5.19 -39.27
C ARG A 332 0.75 3.82 -38.80
N PRO A 333 1.31 2.94 -39.68
CA PRO A 333 1.86 1.67 -39.22
C PRO A 333 2.95 1.80 -38.16
N LEU A 334 3.85 2.78 -38.31
CA LEU A 334 4.89 3.05 -37.32
C LEU A 334 4.32 3.51 -35.97
N LYS A 335 3.28 4.35 -35.99
CA LYS A 335 2.58 4.78 -34.76
C LYS A 335 1.95 3.61 -34.03
N HIS A 336 1.27 2.73 -34.75
CA HIS A 336 0.71 1.51 -34.17
C HIS A 336 1.81 0.61 -33.58
N ALA A 337 2.90 0.42 -34.31
CA ALA A 337 4.02 -0.37 -33.83
C ALA A 337 4.63 0.21 -32.54
N LEU A 338 4.84 1.53 -32.47
CA LEU A 338 5.37 2.19 -31.28
C LEU A 338 4.42 2.07 -30.06
N ILE A 339 3.12 2.24 -30.26
CA ILE A 339 2.11 2.05 -29.21
C ILE A 339 2.13 0.59 -28.72
N ALA A 340 2.19 -0.38 -29.64
CA ALA A 340 2.27 -1.79 -29.29
C ALA A 340 3.57 -2.12 -28.53
N VAL A 341 4.71 -1.60 -28.96
CA VAL A 341 6.00 -1.75 -28.27
C VAL A 341 5.91 -1.15 -26.85
N CYS A 342 5.36 0.06 -26.69
CA CYS A 342 5.16 0.64 -25.36
C CYS A 342 4.29 -0.23 -24.46
N ALA A 343 3.19 -0.77 -24.99
CA ALA A 343 2.34 -1.69 -24.24
C ALA A 343 3.07 -2.97 -23.83
N VAL A 344 3.83 -3.58 -24.76
CA VAL A 344 4.62 -4.80 -24.49
C VAL A 344 5.70 -4.51 -23.43
N VAL A 345 6.43 -3.40 -23.54
CA VAL A 345 7.44 -3.01 -22.55
C VAL A 345 6.80 -2.81 -21.17
N ASN A 346 5.63 -2.17 -21.09
CA ASN A 346 4.92 -2.01 -19.84
C ASN A 346 4.47 -3.35 -19.22
N VAL A 347 4.02 -4.29 -20.05
CA VAL A 347 3.71 -5.65 -19.62
C VAL A 347 4.95 -6.35 -19.07
N ILE A 348 6.09 -6.24 -19.74
CA ILE A 348 7.36 -6.81 -19.28
C ILE A 348 7.76 -6.18 -17.93
N ILE A 349 7.68 -4.85 -17.80
CA ILE A 349 7.95 -4.15 -16.53
C ILE A 349 7.06 -4.71 -15.43
N PHE A 350 5.75 -4.83 -15.66
CA PHE A 350 4.83 -5.40 -14.68
C PHE A 350 5.20 -6.85 -14.30
N LEU A 351 5.59 -7.66 -15.26
CA LEU A 351 5.87 -9.09 -15.04
C LEU A 351 7.15 -9.32 -14.24
N VAL A 352 8.24 -8.57 -14.53
CA VAL A 352 9.58 -8.93 -14.05
C VAL A 352 10.34 -7.85 -13.30
N PHE A 353 9.88 -6.60 -13.31
CA PHE A 353 10.62 -5.47 -12.77
C PHE A 353 9.71 -4.40 -12.17
N PRO A 354 10.04 -3.79 -11.03
CA PRO A 354 11.21 -4.00 -10.17
C PRO A 354 11.03 -5.14 -9.15
N ALA A 355 12.07 -5.39 -8.35
CA ALA A 355 12.11 -6.48 -7.39
C ALA A 355 10.96 -6.53 -6.36
N TYR A 356 10.30 -5.38 -6.06
CA TYR A 356 9.24 -5.29 -5.04
C TYR A 356 7.87 -4.89 -5.57
N CYS A 357 7.74 -4.60 -6.86
CA CYS A 357 6.50 -4.10 -7.46
C CYS A 357 6.20 -4.80 -8.80
N SER A 358 6.45 -6.10 -8.89
CA SER A 358 6.21 -6.92 -10.09
C SER A 358 5.46 -8.19 -9.76
N TYR A 359 4.84 -8.79 -10.78
CA TYR A 359 4.20 -10.10 -10.65
C TYR A 359 5.19 -11.17 -10.21
N ARG A 360 6.42 -11.12 -10.73
CA ARG A 360 7.49 -12.05 -10.33
C ARG A 360 7.79 -11.96 -8.84
N SER A 361 7.84 -10.76 -8.25
CA SER A 361 8.11 -10.61 -6.82
C SER A 361 6.99 -11.18 -5.96
N VAL A 362 5.73 -11.04 -6.38
CA VAL A 362 4.59 -11.65 -5.68
C VAL A 362 4.67 -13.18 -5.74
N ARG A 363 4.93 -13.75 -6.92
CA ARG A 363 5.04 -15.22 -7.06
C ARG A 363 6.23 -15.79 -6.28
N HIS A 364 7.36 -15.08 -6.26
CA HIS A 364 8.53 -15.46 -5.47
C HIS A 364 8.19 -15.50 -3.98
N PHE A 365 7.60 -14.44 -3.45
CA PHE A 365 7.13 -14.41 -2.07
C PHE A 365 6.18 -15.57 -1.74
N GLU A 366 5.18 -15.85 -2.58
CA GLU A 366 4.22 -16.95 -2.34
C GLU A 366 4.89 -18.32 -2.34
N THR A 367 5.89 -18.51 -3.20
CA THR A 367 6.70 -19.73 -3.23
C THR A 367 7.51 -19.87 -1.94
N GLU A 368 8.24 -18.83 -1.54
CA GLU A 368 9.04 -18.83 -0.31
C GLU A 368 8.20 -19.02 0.95
N LEU A 369 7.01 -18.38 1.00
CA LEU A 369 6.08 -18.59 2.11
C LEU A 369 5.68 -20.07 2.23
N LYS A 370 5.30 -20.69 1.12
CA LYS A 370 4.91 -22.10 1.08
C LYS A 370 6.05 -23.03 1.45
N GLU A 371 7.23 -22.80 0.89
CA GLU A 371 8.44 -23.57 1.20
C GLU A 371 8.81 -23.44 2.68
N THR A 372 8.74 -22.24 3.24
CA THR A 372 8.96 -22.00 4.68
C THR A 372 7.94 -22.73 5.55
N GLN A 373 6.66 -22.73 5.18
CA GLN A 373 5.62 -23.48 5.90
C GLN A 373 5.86 -24.99 5.88
N THR A 374 6.47 -25.49 4.81
CA THR A 374 6.82 -26.92 4.66
C THR A 374 8.09 -27.28 5.43
N ALA A 375 9.09 -26.40 5.44
CA ALA A 375 10.39 -26.66 6.05
C ALA A 375 10.39 -26.49 7.57
N LEU A 376 9.68 -25.49 8.09
CA LEU A 376 9.74 -25.14 9.50
C LEU A 376 9.35 -26.29 10.47
N PRO A 377 8.32 -27.09 10.21
CA PRO A 377 7.99 -28.25 11.04
C PRO A 377 9.09 -29.31 11.10
N GLN A 378 9.98 -29.36 10.11
CA GLN A 378 11.13 -30.29 10.09
C GLN A 378 12.25 -29.86 11.05
N LEU A 379 12.28 -28.56 11.43
CA LEU A 379 13.24 -28.00 12.39
C LEU A 379 12.79 -28.22 13.84
N GLY A 380 11.49 -28.26 14.09
CA GLY A 380 10.94 -28.46 15.40
C GLY A 380 9.44 -28.21 15.49
N ALA A 381 8.80 -28.86 16.45
CA ALA A 381 7.38 -28.65 16.71
C ALA A 381 7.12 -27.27 17.35
N PRO A 382 5.89 -26.72 17.19
CA PRO A 382 5.54 -25.38 17.70
C PRO A 382 5.69 -25.20 19.21
N ASP A 383 5.60 -26.25 19.99
CA ASP A 383 5.76 -26.25 21.45
C ASP A 383 7.21 -26.28 21.93
N GLY A 384 8.16 -26.61 21.03
CA GLY A 384 9.59 -26.67 21.33
C GLY A 384 10.45 -25.64 20.58
N LEU A 385 9.92 -25.00 19.53
CA LEU A 385 10.65 -24.10 18.65
C LEU A 385 10.00 -22.70 18.64
N LEU A 386 10.80 -21.67 18.97
CA LEU A 386 10.39 -20.27 18.89
C LEU A 386 10.93 -19.64 17.61
N ILE A 387 10.17 -18.75 16.97
CA ILE A 387 10.60 -17.98 15.82
C ILE A 387 11.09 -16.60 16.27
N VAL A 388 12.29 -16.21 15.85
CA VAL A 388 12.78 -14.83 15.92
C VAL A 388 12.76 -14.27 14.50
N ALA A 389 11.84 -13.36 14.21
CA ALA A 389 11.60 -12.83 12.89
C ALA A 389 11.88 -11.33 12.83
N PHE A 390 12.38 -10.88 11.68
CA PHE A 390 12.73 -9.47 11.45
C PHE A 390 11.51 -8.64 11.08
N ASP A 391 11.58 -7.33 11.37
CA ASP A 391 10.68 -6.33 10.80
C ASP A 391 11.06 -6.12 9.32
N ASN A 392 10.40 -6.88 8.46
CA ASN A 392 10.55 -6.79 7.02
C ASN A 392 9.19 -6.62 6.35
N HIS A 393 9.16 -5.85 5.24
CA HIS A 393 7.96 -5.67 4.43
C HIS A 393 7.46 -6.98 3.81
N PHE A 394 8.36 -7.91 3.49
CA PHE A 394 8.03 -9.20 2.89
C PHE A 394 8.57 -10.33 3.79
N LEU A 395 7.76 -11.33 4.05
CA LEU A 395 8.10 -12.49 4.86
C LEU A 395 8.78 -12.16 6.21
N GLY A 396 8.28 -11.12 6.89
CA GLY A 396 8.72 -10.71 8.22
C GLY A 396 7.89 -11.30 9.36
N TYR A 397 8.06 -10.74 10.57
CA TYR A 397 7.38 -11.22 11.79
C TYR A 397 5.85 -11.20 11.70
N ARG A 398 5.26 -10.25 10.96
CA ARG A 398 3.82 -10.18 10.74
C ARG A 398 3.32 -11.37 9.93
N HIS A 399 4.07 -11.74 8.87
CA HIS A 399 3.76 -12.91 8.06
C HIS A 399 3.91 -14.20 8.86
N ALA A 400 4.99 -14.31 9.65
CA ALA A 400 5.17 -15.45 10.55
C ALA A 400 3.99 -15.60 11.52
N GLY A 401 3.60 -14.52 12.20
CA GLY A 401 2.45 -14.55 13.12
C GLY A 401 1.11 -14.84 12.47
N PHE A 402 0.93 -14.48 11.20
CA PHE A 402 -0.32 -14.73 10.46
C PHE A 402 -0.39 -16.14 9.86
N TYR A 403 0.70 -16.56 9.18
CA TYR A 403 0.73 -17.82 8.42
C TYR A 403 1.26 -19.01 9.19
N LEU A 404 1.94 -18.77 10.33
CA LEU A 404 2.49 -19.79 11.22
C LEU A 404 1.92 -19.67 12.65
N PRO A 405 0.58 -19.63 12.81
CA PRO A 405 -0.07 -19.24 14.07
C PRO A 405 0.19 -20.22 15.23
N GLY A 406 0.68 -21.43 14.94
CA GLY A 406 1.08 -22.39 15.96
C GLY A 406 2.41 -22.06 16.65
N TYR A 407 3.29 -21.32 15.98
CA TYR A 407 4.60 -20.95 16.50
C TYR A 407 4.54 -19.60 17.23
N LEU A 408 5.19 -19.53 18.39
CA LEU A 408 5.44 -18.27 19.05
C LEU A 408 6.50 -17.48 18.29
N THR A 409 6.21 -16.24 17.93
CA THR A 409 7.12 -15.38 17.15
C THR A 409 7.50 -14.16 17.95
N LEU A 410 8.80 -13.87 18.03
CA LEU A 410 9.36 -12.61 18.53
C LEU A 410 9.85 -11.76 17.35
N GLU A 411 9.49 -10.48 17.38
CA GLU A 411 10.05 -9.49 16.46
C GLU A 411 11.45 -9.07 16.92
N TYR A 412 12.38 -9.04 16.00
CA TYR A 412 13.71 -8.52 16.25
C TYR A 412 13.92 -7.22 15.44
N PRO A 413 14.54 -6.16 16.00
CA PRO A 413 15.15 -6.06 17.34
C PRO A 413 14.19 -5.60 18.46
N GLU A 414 12.93 -5.32 18.20
CA GLU A 414 12.03 -4.62 19.13
C GLU A 414 11.40 -5.52 20.21
N ALA A 415 11.71 -6.80 20.19
CA ALA A 415 11.19 -7.79 21.14
C ALA A 415 9.64 -7.84 21.25
N SER A 416 8.92 -7.48 20.19
CA SER A 416 7.47 -7.62 20.16
C SER A 416 7.06 -9.08 20.07
N LEU A 417 6.10 -9.48 20.92
CA LEU A 417 5.60 -10.85 20.94
C LEU A 417 4.44 -11.04 19.96
N VAL A 418 4.52 -12.07 19.13
CA VAL A 418 3.45 -12.49 18.22
C VAL A 418 2.94 -13.86 18.59
N GLN A 419 1.69 -13.99 19.01
CA GLN A 419 1.08 -15.25 19.36
C GLN A 419 -0.19 -15.49 18.53
N GLY A 420 -0.14 -16.44 17.61
CA GLY A 420 -1.21 -16.70 16.68
C GLY A 420 -1.54 -15.45 15.86
N LYS A 421 -2.83 -15.14 15.68
CA LYS A 421 -3.27 -13.91 15.01
C LYS A 421 -3.21 -12.65 15.91
N ARG A 422 -2.52 -12.71 17.04
CA ARG A 422 -2.38 -11.61 17.99
C ARG A 422 -0.96 -11.12 18.00
N ILE A 423 -0.79 -9.81 17.92
CA ILE A 423 0.49 -9.14 17.99
C ILE A 423 0.46 -8.25 19.21
N PHE A 424 1.44 -8.42 20.07
CA PHE A 424 1.65 -7.62 21.26
C PHE A 424 2.82 -6.69 20.96
N ALA A 425 2.55 -5.50 20.40
CA ALA A 425 3.56 -4.47 20.32
C ALA A 425 3.81 -3.95 21.73
N MET A 426 5.05 -4.01 22.14
CA MET A 426 5.50 -3.40 23.37
C MET A 426 5.78 -1.92 23.08
N GLN A 427 4.98 -1.02 23.66
CA GLN A 427 5.22 0.41 23.59
C GLN A 427 6.30 0.78 24.56
N GLY A 428 7.37 1.35 24.04
CA GLY A 428 8.51 1.79 24.83
C GLY A 428 9.54 0.67 25.03
N ARG A 429 10.60 0.97 25.74
CA ARG A 429 11.72 0.05 26.07
C ARG A 429 11.32 -1.03 27.08
N ASP A 430 10.09 -1.46 27.06
CA ASP A 430 9.57 -2.51 27.93
C ASP A 430 10.06 -3.85 27.40
N SER A 431 11.17 -4.22 27.90
CA SER A 431 11.91 -5.41 27.62
C SER A 431 11.15 -6.66 28.07
N PHE A 432 11.15 -7.65 27.20
CA PHE A 432 10.56 -8.94 27.41
C PHE A 432 11.54 -9.85 28.16
N LEU A 433 11.13 -10.44 29.26
CA LEU A 433 11.91 -11.47 29.96
C LEU A 433 11.50 -12.87 29.45
N LEU A 434 12.48 -13.72 29.21
CA LEU A 434 12.26 -15.14 28.85
C LEU A 434 11.35 -15.87 29.85
N SER A 435 11.40 -15.47 31.14
CA SER A 435 10.52 -15.97 32.20
C SER A 435 9.04 -15.64 31.99
N GLN A 436 8.72 -14.74 31.08
CA GLN A 436 7.37 -14.31 30.74
C GLN A 436 6.83 -14.98 29.47
N LEU A 437 7.64 -15.81 28.79
CA LEU A 437 7.13 -16.66 27.71
C LEU A 437 6.03 -17.57 28.28
N PRO A 438 4.86 -17.62 27.63
CA PRO A 438 3.78 -18.51 28.13
C PRO A 438 4.30 -19.93 28.17
N GLY A 439 4.47 -20.43 29.36
CA GLY A 439 4.66 -21.77 29.89
C GLY A 439 5.09 -22.99 29.04
N ALA A 440 5.46 -22.81 27.80
CA ALA A 440 5.88 -23.90 26.91
C ALA A 440 7.39 -24.13 27.02
N PRO A 441 7.85 -25.38 27.04
CA PRO A 441 9.27 -25.74 27.18
C PRO A 441 10.00 -25.56 25.84
N TYR A 442 10.17 -24.30 25.39
CA TYR A 442 11.00 -24.02 24.21
C TYR A 442 12.44 -24.47 24.48
N SER A 443 12.95 -25.29 23.59
CA SER A 443 14.34 -25.76 23.65
C SER A 443 15.27 -24.97 22.73
N ARG A 444 14.74 -24.48 21.62
CA ARG A 444 15.48 -23.75 20.58
C ARG A 444 14.68 -22.60 20.03
N PHE A 445 15.37 -21.67 19.40
CA PHE A 445 14.75 -20.69 18.51
C PHE A 445 15.35 -20.77 17.11
N VAL A 446 14.62 -20.32 16.12
CA VAL A 446 15.04 -20.21 14.72
C VAL A 446 15.00 -18.76 14.29
N LEU A 447 16.04 -18.31 13.58
CA LEU A 447 16.03 -17.04 12.89
C LEU A 447 15.22 -17.21 11.60
N PHE A 448 14.16 -16.41 11.48
CA PHE A 448 13.24 -16.53 10.37
C PHE A 448 13.90 -15.97 9.11
N PRO A 449 13.97 -16.76 8.03
CA PRO A 449 14.67 -16.36 6.82
C PRO A 449 13.92 -15.25 6.10
N LEU A 450 14.69 -14.34 5.50
CA LEU A 450 14.19 -13.44 4.49
C LEU A 450 14.36 -14.06 3.09
N PRO A 451 13.65 -13.50 2.07
CA PRO A 451 13.79 -13.93 0.69
C PRO A 451 15.26 -14.01 0.23
N ALA A 452 15.62 -15.10 -0.40
CA ALA A 452 16.96 -15.29 -0.94
C ALA A 452 17.29 -14.19 -1.96
N GLY A 453 18.41 -13.47 -1.76
CA GLY A 453 18.87 -12.44 -2.68
C GLY A 453 18.91 -11.01 -2.14
N GLU A 454 18.40 -10.75 -0.95
CA GLU A 454 18.55 -9.46 -0.28
C GLU A 454 19.92 -9.34 0.41
N ALA A 455 20.81 -8.54 -0.18
CA ALA A 455 22.16 -8.32 0.37
C ALA A 455 22.14 -7.74 1.79
N GLU A 456 21.15 -6.90 2.10
CA GLU A 456 20.97 -6.34 3.45
C GLU A 456 20.68 -7.42 4.48
N TYR A 457 19.95 -8.45 4.10
CA TYR A 457 19.63 -9.55 5.00
C TYR A 457 20.81 -10.45 5.29
N THR A 458 21.58 -10.79 4.29
CA THR A 458 22.79 -11.62 4.51
C THR A 458 23.72 -10.92 5.49
N GLN A 459 23.93 -9.61 5.36
CA GLN A 459 24.71 -8.83 6.31
C GLN A 459 24.07 -8.79 7.70
N TYR A 460 22.75 -8.70 7.78
CA TYR A 460 22.00 -8.65 9.03
C TYR A 460 22.07 -10.00 9.75
N LEU A 461 21.85 -11.10 9.02
CA LEU A 461 21.98 -12.45 9.55
C LEU A 461 23.41 -12.73 10.05
N GLU A 462 24.42 -12.32 9.30
CA GLU A 462 25.82 -12.43 9.73
C GLU A 462 26.12 -11.62 11.00
N LYS A 463 25.55 -10.42 11.11
CA LYS A 463 25.70 -9.59 12.31
C LYS A 463 25.07 -10.24 13.53
N ILE A 464 23.88 -10.82 13.39
CA ILE A 464 23.17 -11.46 14.51
C ILE A 464 23.82 -12.78 14.89
N THR A 465 24.24 -13.58 13.93
CA THR A 465 24.93 -14.83 14.22
C THR A 465 26.26 -14.62 14.96
N LYS A 466 26.91 -13.46 14.78
CA LYS A 466 28.10 -13.06 15.56
C LYS A 466 27.82 -12.76 17.03
N LEU A 467 26.57 -12.47 17.39
CA LEU A 467 26.17 -12.26 18.79
C LEU A 467 25.94 -13.58 19.52
N LEU A 468 25.78 -14.67 18.80
CA LEU A 468 25.50 -16.00 19.36
C LEU A 468 26.76 -16.85 19.44
N PRO A 469 26.88 -17.73 20.45
CA PRO A 469 28.01 -18.66 20.55
C PRO A 469 28.06 -19.60 19.34
N THR A 470 29.17 -19.62 18.60
CA THR A 470 29.32 -20.39 17.36
C THR A 470 29.17 -21.91 17.57
N LYS A 471 29.53 -22.42 18.76
CA LYS A 471 29.42 -23.82 19.11
C LYS A 471 27.98 -24.34 19.18
N ASP A 472 27.00 -23.46 19.44
CA ASP A 472 25.61 -23.81 19.69
C ASP A 472 24.72 -23.52 18.46
N LEU A 473 25.30 -22.92 17.43
CA LEU A 473 24.60 -22.61 16.17
C LEU A 473 24.49 -23.86 15.30
N THR A 474 23.28 -24.14 14.85
CA THR A 474 23.03 -25.16 13.84
C THR A 474 22.44 -24.49 12.60
N SER A 475 23.03 -24.74 11.45
CA SER A 475 22.48 -24.31 10.16
C SER A 475 21.87 -25.50 9.45
N ALA A 476 20.64 -25.34 8.98
CA ALA A 476 19.96 -26.31 8.12
C ALA A 476 19.56 -25.63 6.81
N VAL A 477 19.70 -26.32 5.69
CA VAL A 477 19.16 -25.91 4.40
C VAL A 477 18.01 -26.83 4.06
N LEU A 478 16.79 -26.30 4.10
CA LEU A 478 15.56 -27.02 3.81
C LEU A 478 14.76 -26.24 2.78
N GLU A 479 14.26 -26.91 1.78
CA GLU A 479 13.49 -26.29 0.68
C GLU A 479 14.21 -25.07 0.06
N GLY A 480 15.55 -25.11 -0.04
CA GLY A 480 16.35 -24.00 -0.57
C GLY A 480 16.62 -22.84 0.41
N HIS A 481 16.02 -22.82 1.59
CA HIS A 481 16.21 -21.79 2.61
C HIS A 481 17.26 -22.19 3.63
N LYS A 482 18.09 -21.24 4.03
CA LYS A 482 19.06 -21.40 5.12
C LYS A 482 18.44 -20.96 6.44
N PHE A 483 18.14 -21.91 7.29
CA PHE A 483 17.69 -21.67 8.66
C PHE A 483 18.85 -21.73 9.63
N VAL A 484 18.90 -20.78 10.55
CA VAL A 484 19.86 -20.78 11.66
C VAL A 484 19.08 -20.97 12.95
N THR A 485 19.43 -22.01 13.71
CA THR A 485 18.82 -22.31 15.01
C THR A 485 19.85 -22.23 16.12
N ALA A 486 19.41 -21.82 17.31
CA ALA A 486 20.23 -21.76 18.51
C ALA A 486 19.42 -22.23 19.75
N PRO A 487 20.09 -22.66 20.84
CA PRO A 487 19.44 -22.96 22.11
C PRO A 487 18.66 -21.74 22.64
N ILE A 488 17.52 -22.01 23.28
CA ILE A 488 16.70 -20.92 23.87
C ILE A 488 17.47 -20.12 24.93
N ALA A 489 18.45 -20.74 25.58
CA ALA A 489 19.32 -20.08 26.57
C ALA A 489 20.11 -18.90 25.98
N ASP A 490 20.38 -18.90 24.68
CA ASP A 490 21.12 -17.83 24.00
C ASP A 490 20.20 -16.67 23.53
N LEU A 491 18.89 -16.82 23.65
CA LEU A 491 17.92 -15.78 23.24
C LEU A 491 18.16 -14.43 23.90
N PRO A 492 18.54 -14.33 25.21
CA PRO A 492 18.85 -13.04 25.85
C PRO A 492 20.01 -12.28 25.19
N LEU A 493 20.92 -12.95 24.50
CA LEU A 493 22.03 -12.31 23.79
C LEU A 493 21.54 -11.47 22.59
N LEU A 494 20.38 -11.83 22.02
CA LEU A 494 19.73 -11.06 20.96
C LEU A 494 18.96 -9.84 21.51
N PHE A 495 18.54 -9.92 22.78
CA PHE A 495 17.72 -8.90 23.43
C PHE A 495 18.38 -8.43 24.76
N PRO A 496 19.57 -7.83 24.71
CA PRO A 496 20.33 -7.48 25.92
C PRO A 496 19.58 -6.53 26.87
N ASP A 497 18.76 -5.65 26.31
CA ASP A 497 17.95 -4.72 27.10
C ASP A 497 16.76 -5.41 27.79
N ALA A 498 16.41 -6.62 27.35
CA ALA A 498 15.33 -7.41 27.91
C ALA A 498 15.64 -8.00 29.29
N VAL A 499 16.92 -8.09 29.64
CA VAL A 499 17.38 -8.71 30.89
C VAL A 499 17.29 -7.72 32.07
N THR A 500 17.26 -6.42 31.81
CA THR A 500 17.38 -5.37 32.82
C THR A 500 16.06 -4.69 33.21
N ALA A 501 14.94 -5.04 32.54
CA ALA A 501 13.66 -4.42 32.80
C ALA A 501 12.81 -5.16 33.85
N PRO A 502 11.94 -4.44 34.57
CA PRO A 502 10.98 -5.06 35.48
C PRO A 502 10.03 -6.00 34.72
N PRO A 503 9.48 -7.05 35.39
CA PRO A 503 8.55 -7.96 34.79
C PRO A 503 7.38 -7.23 34.15
N LEU A 504 7.06 -7.55 32.91
CA LEU A 504 5.85 -7.09 32.26
C LEU A 504 4.64 -7.68 33.01
N ASP A 505 3.75 -6.78 33.44
CA ASP A 505 2.43 -7.20 33.90
C ASP A 505 1.63 -7.72 32.69
N LEU A 506 1.85 -9.00 32.37
CA LEU A 506 1.05 -9.75 31.40
C LEU A 506 -0.33 -10.11 31.94
N ALA A 507 -0.73 -9.51 33.10
CA ALA A 507 -2.08 -9.67 33.63
C ALA A 507 -3.11 -9.36 32.53
N PRO A 508 -4.17 -10.15 32.44
CA PRO A 508 -4.93 -10.39 31.24
C PRO A 508 -5.85 -9.24 30.84
N LYS A 509 -5.29 -8.12 30.39
CA LYS A 509 -6.00 -7.24 29.45
C LYS A 509 -6.09 -7.90 28.07
N VAL A 510 -5.91 -9.21 28.04
CA VAL A 510 -6.09 -10.07 26.88
C VAL A 510 -7.58 -10.23 26.64
N TYR A 511 -8.09 -9.47 25.68
CA TYR A 511 -9.40 -9.72 25.10
C TYR A 511 -9.36 -11.13 24.47
N THR A 512 -10.04 -12.08 25.07
CA THR A 512 -10.37 -13.36 24.42
C THR A 512 -11.42 -13.09 23.36
N PRO A 513 -11.16 -13.29 22.05
CA PRO A 513 -12.25 -13.30 21.08
C PRO A 513 -13.19 -14.45 21.44
N ARG A 514 -14.50 -14.22 21.38
CA ARG A 514 -15.47 -15.30 21.33
C ARG A 514 -15.02 -16.27 20.25
N ALA A 515 -14.88 -17.54 20.61
CA ALA A 515 -14.62 -18.60 19.66
C ALA A 515 -15.63 -18.48 18.52
N THR A 516 -15.14 -18.33 17.29
CA THR A 516 -15.97 -18.59 16.13
C THR A 516 -16.38 -20.06 16.22
N PRO A 517 -17.65 -20.40 15.97
CA PRO A 517 -18.05 -21.80 15.93
C PRO A 517 -17.17 -22.52 14.89
N SER A 518 -16.55 -23.62 15.29
CA SER A 518 -15.88 -24.53 14.39
C SER A 518 -16.91 -25.03 13.39
N THR A 519 -16.84 -24.58 12.16
CA THR A 519 -17.43 -25.30 11.04
C THR A 519 -16.44 -26.40 10.67
N ASN A 520 -16.62 -27.58 11.23
CA ASN A 520 -16.22 -28.86 10.64
C ASN A 520 -17.27 -29.28 9.62
N PRO A 521 -16.86 -30.20 8.71
CA PRO A 521 -16.11 -30.08 7.48
C PRO A 521 -16.97 -29.68 6.29
#